data_b0b3fd8a7069c1a66bdc29de931a6dd3
#
_entry.id   b0b3fd8a7069c1a66bdc29de931a6dd3
#
_cell.length_a   1.000
_cell.length_b   1.000
_cell.length_c   1.000
_cell.angle_alpha   90.00
_cell.angle_beta   90.00
_cell.angle_gamma   90.00
#
_symmetry.space_group_name_H-M   'P 1'
#
loop_
_entity.id
_entity.type
_entity.pdbx_description
1 polymer ?
#
loop_
_entity_poly.entity_id
_entity_poly.type
_entity_poly.pdbx_seq_one_letter_code
_entity_poly.pdbx_strand_id
1 'polypeptide(L)'
;MQYLIYLLAYPIIWTISMLPFRLLYLFSDFVYIIVYRIIGYRKRTVRKNLALALPHLSNEELLIIEKKFYSHMCDMFLEMIKTMNISKEEICKRFIFKNIEIYKELEKQGKSIAVICSHYASYEWIISMNYYSDFAGYGIYKQIKNPYFDKLVHKIRSRFNAKLITTRQTVPTIINNAKNNVLSLYGFASDQSPKAKGAMHWAKFMGIEVPVHVGAEMLSKRYNMTLLYLNTKKVKRGYYEATLEVLSENPKEVPDFQLTDQYLKLLEKQIYEAPEFYLWTHKRWKYRR
;
A
#
# COMPACT_ATOMS: atom_id res chain seq x y z
N MET A 1 -28.76 -2.24 10.53
CA MET A 1 -27.88 -3.38 10.19
C MET A 1 -26.39 -3.04 10.24
N GLN A 2 -25.90 -2.03 9.52
CA GLN A 2 -24.44 -1.68 9.51
C GLN A 2 -23.87 -1.30 10.89
N TYR A 3 -24.62 -0.57 11.71
CA TYR A 3 -24.23 -0.24 13.08
C TYR A 3 -24.15 -1.47 13.98
N LEU A 4 -25.12 -2.37 13.89
CA LEU A 4 -25.13 -3.60 14.68
C LEU A 4 -23.92 -4.49 14.37
N ILE A 5 -23.59 -4.63 13.07
CA ILE A 5 -22.37 -5.37 12.64
C ILE A 5 -21.12 -4.73 13.25
N TYR A 6 -21.04 -3.40 13.23
CA TYR A 6 -19.91 -2.67 13.84
C TYR A 6 -19.86 -2.90 15.36
N LEU A 7 -21.00 -2.81 16.05
CA LEU A 7 -21.08 -2.96 17.51
C LEU A 7 -20.60 -4.35 17.97
N LEU A 8 -20.94 -5.40 17.21
CA LEU A 8 -20.51 -6.77 17.50
C LEU A 8 -19.03 -7.00 17.12
N ALA A 9 -18.55 -6.42 16.02
CA ALA A 9 -17.19 -6.63 15.55
C ALA A 9 -16.15 -5.77 16.31
N TYR A 10 -16.52 -4.56 16.75
CA TYR A 10 -15.57 -3.63 17.37
C TYR A 10 -14.91 -4.17 18.64
N PRO A 11 -15.63 -4.77 19.61
CA PRO A 11 -14.99 -5.35 20.81
C PRO A 11 -13.97 -6.45 20.45
N ILE A 12 -14.29 -7.29 19.46
CA ILE A 12 -13.41 -8.37 18.98
C ILE A 12 -12.15 -7.76 18.36
N ILE A 13 -12.32 -6.80 17.46
CA ILE A 13 -11.20 -6.10 16.80
C ILE A 13 -10.33 -5.39 17.86
N TRP A 14 -10.96 -4.73 18.83
CA TRP A 14 -10.24 -4.05 19.91
C TRP A 14 -9.44 -5.02 20.76
N THR A 15 -10.03 -6.15 21.18
CA THR A 15 -9.34 -7.19 21.94
C THR A 15 -8.15 -7.75 21.17
N ILE A 16 -8.32 -8.06 19.89
CA ILE A 16 -7.23 -8.53 19.03
C ILE A 16 -6.11 -7.48 18.97
N SER A 17 -6.44 -6.19 18.89
CA SER A 17 -5.46 -5.11 18.82
C SER A 17 -4.61 -4.97 20.09
N MET A 18 -5.11 -5.46 21.24
CA MET A 18 -4.38 -5.44 22.51
C MET A 18 -3.39 -6.60 22.67
N LEU A 19 -3.54 -7.67 21.89
CA LEU A 19 -2.66 -8.84 22.01
C LEU A 19 -1.18 -8.47 21.87
N PRO A 20 -0.29 -9.03 22.70
CA PRO A 20 1.13 -9.01 22.43
C PRO A 20 1.45 -9.65 21.07
N PHE A 21 2.47 -9.19 20.36
CA PHE A 21 2.77 -9.67 19.03
C PHE A 21 2.95 -11.19 18.91
N ARG A 22 3.51 -11.85 19.94
CA ARG A 22 3.63 -13.31 19.94
C ARG A 22 2.27 -14.01 19.88
N LEU A 23 1.30 -13.54 20.69
CA LEU A 23 -0.07 -14.08 20.68
C LEU A 23 -0.83 -13.68 19.42
N LEU A 24 -0.61 -12.46 18.91
CA LEU A 24 -1.18 -12.00 17.64
C LEU A 24 -0.79 -12.93 16.49
N TYR A 25 0.47 -13.34 16.41
CA TYR A 25 0.94 -14.25 15.35
C TYR A 25 0.48 -15.68 15.53
N LEU A 26 0.36 -16.18 16.75
CA LEU A 26 -0.28 -17.47 17.02
C LEU A 26 -1.76 -17.45 16.56
N PHE A 27 -2.46 -16.37 16.86
CA PHE A 27 -3.83 -16.16 16.38
C PHE A 27 -3.88 -16.03 14.85
N SER A 28 -2.88 -15.39 14.23
CA SER A 28 -2.75 -15.30 12.76
C SER A 28 -2.61 -16.68 12.11
N ASP A 29 -1.84 -17.59 12.71
CA ASP A 29 -1.70 -18.96 12.21
C ASP A 29 -3.02 -19.71 12.25
N PHE A 30 -3.83 -19.51 13.29
CA PHE A 30 -5.19 -20.05 13.37
C PHE A 30 -6.10 -19.42 12.29
N VAL A 31 -6.08 -18.11 12.13
CA VAL A 31 -6.83 -17.39 11.07
C VAL A 31 -6.42 -17.88 9.67
N TYR A 32 -5.13 -18.13 9.44
CA TYR A 32 -4.65 -18.71 8.19
C TYR A 32 -5.30 -20.07 7.89
N ILE A 33 -5.43 -20.96 8.86
CA ILE A 33 -6.11 -22.25 8.68
C ILE A 33 -7.55 -22.02 8.22
N ILE A 34 -8.28 -21.13 8.88
CA ILE A 34 -9.67 -20.82 8.54
C ILE A 34 -9.76 -20.22 7.13
N VAL A 35 -9.01 -19.16 6.86
CA VAL A 35 -9.09 -18.39 5.61
C VAL A 35 -8.60 -19.20 4.42
N TYR A 36 -7.51 -19.93 4.59
CA TYR A 36 -6.89 -20.68 3.50
C TYR A 36 -7.48 -22.09 3.34
N ARG A 37 -7.64 -22.86 4.42
CA ARG A 37 -8.06 -24.27 4.32
C ARG A 37 -9.56 -24.46 4.29
N ILE A 38 -10.32 -23.71 5.11
CA ILE A 38 -11.76 -23.89 5.27
C ILE A 38 -12.53 -23.02 4.28
N ILE A 39 -12.33 -21.69 4.31
CA ILE A 39 -13.08 -20.73 3.47
C ILE A 39 -12.57 -20.71 2.04
N GLY A 40 -11.25 -20.83 1.83
CA GLY A 40 -10.62 -20.72 0.51
C GLY A 40 -10.76 -19.32 -0.10
N TYR A 41 -10.65 -18.28 0.72
CA TYR A 41 -10.87 -16.89 0.32
C TYR A 41 -10.12 -16.51 -0.95
N ARG A 42 -10.82 -16.25 -2.04
CA ARG A 42 -10.29 -15.83 -3.35
C ARG A 42 -9.21 -16.75 -3.96
N LYS A 43 -9.07 -18.01 -3.57
CA LYS A 43 -8.04 -18.94 -4.10
C LYS A 43 -8.00 -18.98 -5.62
N ARG A 44 -9.17 -19.05 -6.30
CA ARG A 44 -9.22 -19.03 -7.77
C ARG A 44 -8.57 -17.78 -8.37
N THR A 45 -8.74 -16.61 -7.71
CA THR A 45 -8.12 -15.35 -8.18
C THR A 45 -6.62 -15.37 -7.94
N VAL A 46 -6.17 -15.79 -6.77
CA VAL A 46 -4.73 -15.88 -6.42
C VAL A 46 -4.01 -16.83 -7.38
N ARG A 47 -4.49 -18.06 -7.56
CA ARG A 47 -3.91 -19.06 -8.49
C ARG A 47 -3.84 -18.54 -9.92
N LYS A 48 -4.95 -17.93 -10.41
CA LYS A 48 -4.96 -17.33 -11.74
C LYS A 48 -3.93 -16.22 -11.89
N ASN A 49 -3.80 -15.36 -10.91
CA ASN A 49 -2.84 -14.27 -10.94
C ASN A 49 -1.39 -14.77 -10.88
N LEU A 50 -1.09 -15.73 -10.00
CA LEU A 50 0.23 -16.35 -9.90
C LEU A 50 0.64 -17.02 -11.22
N ALA A 51 -0.23 -17.86 -11.78
CA ALA A 51 0.05 -18.54 -13.06
C ALA A 51 0.23 -17.56 -14.22
N LEU A 52 -0.46 -16.43 -14.23
CA LEU A 52 -0.32 -15.40 -15.25
C LEU A 52 0.98 -14.61 -15.11
N ALA A 53 1.32 -14.22 -13.87
CA ALA A 53 2.44 -13.33 -13.59
C ALA A 53 3.79 -14.07 -13.50
N LEU A 54 3.78 -15.34 -13.14
CA LEU A 54 4.97 -16.18 -12.92
C LEU A 54 4.91 -17.47 -13.75
N PRO A 55 4.76 -17.37 -15.10
CA PRO A 55 4.54 -18.54 -15.97
C PRO A 55 5.77 -19.48 -16.07
N HIS A 56 6.93 -19.04 -15.61
CA HIS A 56 8.16 -19.78 -15.61
C HIS A 56 8.31 -20.74 -14.42
N LEU A 57 7.42 -20.61 -13.41
CA LEU A 57 7.45 -21.45 -12.21
C LEU A 57 6.54 -22.68 -12.38
N SER A 58 6.93 -23.78 -11.77
CA SER A 58 6.14 -25.01 -11.68
C SER A 58 4.89 -24.84 -10.81
N ASN A 59 3.92 -25.73 -10.95
CA ASN A 59 2.72 -25.72 -10.11
C ASN A 59 3.04 -25.89 -8.62
N GLU A 60 4.10 -26.63 -8.29
CA GLU A 60 4.55 -26.84 -6.91
C GLU A 60 5.13 -25.57 -6.32
N GLU A 61 5.99 -24.85 -7.07
CA GLU A 61 6.53 -23.56 -6.66
C GLU A 61 5.43 -22.51 -6.47
N LEU A 62 4.48 -22.43 -7.42
CA LEU A 62 3.31 -21.54 -7.29
C LEU A 62 2.46 -21.88 -6.06
N LEU A 63 2.30 -23.15 -5.70
CA LEU A 63 1.58 -23.57 -4.50
C LEU A 63 2.34 -23.19 -3.21
N ILE A 64 3.66 -23.23 -3.21
CA ILE A 64 4.50 -22.77 -2.09
C ILE A 64 4.30 -21.26 -1.89
N ILE A 65 4.38 -20.48 -2.97
CA ILE A 65 4.14 -19.04 -2.94
C ILE A 65 2.71 -18.73 -2.47
N GLU A 66 1.69 -19.45 -2.97
CA GLU A 66 0.29 -19.31 -2.55
C GLU A 66 0.16 -19.47 -1.03
N LYS A 67 0.73 -20.54 -0.45
CA LYS A 67 0.66 -20.80 1.00
C LYS A 67 1.34 -19.70 1.81
N LYS A 68 2.55 -19.31 1.42
CA LYS A 68 3.30 -18.21 2.05
C LYS A 68 2.53 -16.88 1.96
N PHE A 69 1.95 -16.58 0.80
CA PHE A 69 1.12 -15.40 0.59
C PHE A 69 -0.06 -15.36 1.57
N TYR A 70 -0.83 -16.44 1.73
CA TYR A 70 -1.96 -16.45 2.65
C TYR A 70 -1.55 -16.31 4.12
N SER A 71 -0.44 -16.93 4.51
CA SER A 71 0.14 -16.76 5.85
C SER A 71 0.51 -15.28 6.08
N HIS A 72 1.23 -14.68 5.13
CA HIS A 72 1.58 -13.26 5.21
C HIS A 72 0.35 -12.34 5.18
N MET A 73 -0.62 -12.62 4.34
CA MET A 73 -1.86 -11.84 4.26
C MET A 73 -2.60 -11.80 5.59
N CYS A 74 -2.68 -12.94 6.31
CA CYS A 74 -3.30 -12.99 7.63
C CYS A 74 -2.50 -12.17 8.65
N ASP A 75 -1.16 -12.28 8.65
CA ASP A 75 -0.29 -11.45 9.48
C ASP A 75 -0.56 -9.96 9.25
N MET A 76 -0.53 -9.52 7.99
CA MET A 76 -0.70 -8.13 7.59
C MET A 76 -2.06 -7.56 8.03
N PHE A 77 -3.16 -8.32 7.88
CA PHE A 77 -4.47 -7.86 8.33
C PHE A 77 -4.55 -7.73 9.85
N LEU A 78 -3.92 -8.63 10.60
CA LEU A 78 -3.87 -8.52 12.06
C LEU A 78 -2.93 -7.41 12.53
N GLU A 79 -1.84 -7.18 11.83
CA GLU A 79 -0.94 -6.02 12.03
C GLU A 79 -1.67 -4.70 11.76
N MET A 80 -2.53 -4.64 10.73
CA MET A 80 -3.42 -3.50 10.51
C MET A 80 -4.36 -3.27 11.70
N ILE A 81 -4.96 -4.33 12.26
CA ILE A 81 -5.77 -4.24 13.48
C ILE A 81 -4.92 -3.79 14.67
N LYS A 82 -3.71 -4.32 14.82
CA LYS A 82 -2.75 -3.94 15.87
C LYS A 82 -2.41 -2.46 15.85
N THR A 83 -2.49 -1.81 14.67
CA THR A 83 -2.28 -0.38 14.50
C THR A 83 -3.19 0.48 15.39
N MET A 84 -4.34 -0.05 15.85
CA MET A 84 -5.21 0.64 16.80
C MET A 84 -4.51 1.00 18.12
N ASN A 85 -3.61 0.14 18.60
CA ASN A 85 -3.00 0.24 19.93
C ASN A 85 -1.48 0.12 19.93
N ILE A 86 -0.83 0.07 18.76
CA ILE A 86 0.64 0.07 18.68
C ILE A 86 1.20 1.41 19.14
N SER A 87 2.30 1.41 19.91
CA SER A 87 2.99 2.65 20.27
C SER A 87 3.86 3.17 19.12
N LYS A 88 4.25 4.44 19.19
CA LYS A 88 5.18 5.04 18.23
C LYS A 88 6.53 4.32 18.23
N GLU A 89 7.04 4.01 19.43
CA GLU A 89 8.32 3.33 19.61
C GLU A 89 8.27 1.93 18.97
N GLU A 90 7.19 1.18 19.20
CA GLU A 90 7.05 -0.18 18.67
C GLU A 90 6.92 -0.20 17.17
N ILE A 91 6.15 0.71 16.54
CA ILE A 91 6.04 0.75 15.09
C ILE A 91 7.34 1.22 14.44
N CYS A 92 8.04 2.22 14.99
CA CYS A 92 9.33 2.68 14.47
C CYS A 92 10.42 1.61 14.60
N LYS A 93 10.32 0.71 15.62
CA LYS A 93 11.20 -0.45 15.73
C LYS A 93 10.90 -1.54 14.70
N ARG A 94 9.64 -1.67 14.28
CA ARG A 94 9.18 -2.74 13.38
C ARG A 94 9.13 -2.35 11.91
N PHE A 95 9.01 -1.06 11.63
CA PHE A 95 9.00 -0.51 10.29
C PHE A 95 10.04 0.60 10.19
N ILE A 96 11.20 0.26 9.62
CA ILE A 96 12.39 1.10 9.60
C ILE A 96 12.55 1.70 8.20
N PHE A 97 12.64 3.02 8.11
CA PHE A 97 13.05 3.72 6.90
C PHE A 97 14.58 3.80 6.87
N LYS A 98 15.22 3.06 5.95
CA LYS A 98 16.69 2.88 5.91
C LYS A 98 17.45 4.12 5.46
N ASN A 99 16.81 4.96 4.65
CA ASN A 99 17.40 6.13 4.03
C ASN A 99 16.46 7.34 4.11
N ILE A 100 15.88 7.56 5.29
CA ILE A 100 14.91 8.65 5.52
C ILE A 100 15.55 10.05 5.34
N GLU A 101 16.85 10.15 5.40
CA GLU A 101 17.64 11.37 5.13
C GLU A 101 17.40 11.89 3.72
N ILE A 102 17.22 11.02 2.72
CA ILE A 102 16.86 11.45 1.35
C ILE A 102 15.56 12.27 1.38
N TYR A 103 14.56 11.78 2.10
CA TYR A 103 13.30 12.49 2.26
C TYR A 103 13.51 13.84 2.94
N LYS A 104 14.32 13.89 4.01
CA LYS A 104 14.61 15.12 4.75
C LYS A 104 15.34 16.18 3.91
N GLU A 105 16.25 15.76 3.04
CA GLU A 105 16.91 16.67 2.10
C GLU A 105 15.92 17.23 1.07
N LEU A 106 14.98 16.41 0.58
CA LEU A 106 13.95 16.87 -0.35
C LEU A 106 12.92 17.81 0.32
N GLU A 107 12.61 17.63 1.60
CA GLU A 107 11.77 18.58 2.34
C GLU A 107 12.40 19.99 2.36
N LYS A 108 13.71 20.10 2.49
CA LYS A 108 14.44 21.41 2.49
C LYS A 108 14.32 22.17 1.19
N GLN A 109 14.02 21.48 0.07
CA GLN A 109 13.82 22.12 -1.23
C GLN A 109 12.50 22.91 -1.32
N GLY A 110 11.59 22.75 -0.34
CA GLY A 110 10.32 23.48 -0.32
C GLY A 110 9.35 23.09 -1.44
N LYS A 111 9.40 21.81 -1.91
CA LYS A 111 8.45 21.24 -2.84
C LYS A 111 7.62 20.16 -2.14
N SER A 112 6.32 20.10 -2.44
CA SER A 112 5.50 18.96 -2.00
C SER A 112 6.03 17.65 -2.60
N ILE A 113 5.80 16.54 -1.91
CA ILE A 113 6.33 15.24 -2.28
C ILE A 113 5.19 14.25 -2.50
N ALA A 114 5.23 13.55 -3.62
CA ALA A 114 4.38 12.39 -3.90
C ALA A 114 5.19 11.11 -3.71
N VAL A 115 4.69 10.19 -2.88
CA VAL A 115 5.28 8.86 -2.67
C VAL A 115 4.39 7.84 -3.35
N ILE A 116 4.91 7.19 -4.39
CA ILE A 116 4.24 6.08 -5.05
C ILE A 116 4.67 4.76 -4.39
N CYS A 117 3.70 3.94 -4.03
CA CYS A 117 3.92 2.65 -3.38
C CYS A 117 2.95 1.60 -3.93
N SER A 118 3.05 0.38 -3.41
CA SER A 118 2.22 -0.76 -3.80
C SER A 118 1.62 -1.45 -2.58
N HIS A 119 0.59 -2.28 -2.81
CA HIS A 119 0.06 -3.19 -1.79
C HIS A 119 1.00 -4.40 -1.65
N TYR A 120 2.17 -4.15 -1.09
CA TYR A 120 3.24 -5.11 -0.92
C TYR A 120 3.73 -5.10 0.53
N ALA A 121 4.01 -6.26 1.11
CA ALA A 121 4.43 -6.44 2.49
C ALA A 121 3.51 -5.69 3.48
N SER A 122 4.05 -4.87 4.38
CA SER A 122 3.25 -4.11 5.36
C SER A 122 2.92 -2.70 4.84
N TYR A 123 2.15 -2.61 3.76
CA TYR A 123 1.76 -1.32 3.17
C TYR A 123 0.92 -0.44 4.12
N GLU A 124 0.25 -0.99 5.12
CA GLU A 124 -0.49 -0.20 6.12
C GLU A 124 0.45 0.58 7.05
N TRP A 125 1.65 0.07 7.31
CA TRP A 125 2.60 0.73 8.18
C TRP A 125 3.45 1.81 7.50
N ILE A 126 3.38 1.93 6.17
CA ILE A 126 4.00 3.04 5.41
C ILE A 126 3.56 4.40 5.96
N ILE A 127 2.34 4.50 6.49
CA ILE A 127 1.80 5.72 7.06
C ILE A 127 2.65 6.27 8.23
N SER A 128 3.47 5.43 8.87
CA SER A 128 4.40 5.85 9.93
C SER A 128 5.50 6.80 9.43
N MET A 129 5.67 6.93 8.10
CA MET A 129 6.55 7.93 7.49
C MET A 129 6.20 9.35 7.97
N ASN A 130 4.95 9.61 8.28
CA ASN A 130 4.52 10.93 8.79
C ASN A 130 5.12 11.32 10.14
N TYR A 131 5.70 10.37 10.89
CA TYR A 131 6.47 10.71 12.09
C TYR A 131 7.82 11.37 11.79
N TYR A 132 8.29 11.24 10.56
CA TYR A 132 9.55 11.80 10.09
C TYR A 132 9.34 13.03 9.19
N SER A 133 8.09 13.34 8.84
CA SER A 133 7.72 14.44 7.94
C SER A 133 7.32 15.69 8.71
N ASP A 134 7.83 16.83 8.27
CA ASP A 134 7.40 18.16 8.70
C ASP A 134 6.25 18.69 7.81
N PHE A 135 5.99 18.04 6.68
CA PHE A 135 4.90 18.37 5.77
C PHE A 135 3.56 17.79 6.23
N ALA A 136 2.46 18.39 5.76
CA ALA A 136 1.14 17.84 5.96
C ALA A 136 0.99 16.51 5.19
N GLY A 137 0.91 15.39 5.90
CA GLY A 137 0.83 14.06 5.31
C GLY A 137 -0.60 13.64 4.94
N TYR A 138 -0.78 13.14 3.71
CA TYR A 138 -2.06 12.67 3.19
C TYR A 138 -1.99 11.23 2.70
N GLY A 139 -2.79 10.34 3.31
CA GLY A 139 -3.01 8.99 2.83
C GLY A 139 -4.26 8.94 1.94
N ILE A 140 -4.09 8.52 0.69
CA ILE A 140 -5.20 8.38 -0.26
C ILE A 140 -5.82 7.01 -0.11
N TYR A 141 -7.14 6.95 0.14
CA TYR A 141 -7.84 5.70 0.34
C TYR A 141 -9.18 5.65 -0.39
N LYS A 142 -9.69 4.44 -0.59
CA LYS A 142 -11.05 4.22 -1.08
C LYS A 142 -12.00 4.13 0.11
N GLN A 143 -12.99 5.02 0.16
CA GLN A 143 -13.99 5.06 1.23
C GLN A 143 -14.66 3.72 1.43
N ILE A 144 -14.80 3.30 2.68
CA ILE A 144 -15.46 2.06 3.08
C ILE A 144 -16.97 2.28 3.10
N LYS A 145 -17.73 1.32 2.56
CA LYS A 145 -19.21 1.44 2.48
C LYS A 145 -19.91 1.54 3.83
N ASN A 146 -19.36 0.89 4.87
CA ASN A 146 -19.88 0.99 6.22
C ASN A 146 -19.26 2.21 6.91
N PRO A 147 -20.04 3.27 7.25
CA PRO A 147 -19.50 4.51 7.79
C PRO A 147 -18.86 4.35 9.17
N TYR A 148 -19.24 3.35 9.93
CA TYR A 148 -18.66 3.10 11.26
C TYR A 148 -17.26 2.52 11.14
N PHE A 149 -17.04 1.57 10.22
CA PHE A 149 -15.69 1.07 9.90
C PHE A 149 -14.84 2.12 9.19
N ASP A 150 -15.44 2.98 8.37
CA ASP A 150 -14.74 4.10 7.74
C ASP A 150 -14.18 5.05 8.79
N LYS A 151 -15.01 5.46 9.78
CA LYS A 151 -14.56 6.26 10.94
C LYS A 151 -13.46 5.54 11.75
N LEU A 152 -13.58 4.23 11.96
CA LEU A 152 -12.57 3.46 12.68
C LEU A 152 -11.23 3.51 11.96
N VAL A 153 -11.21 3.26 10.65
CA VAL A 153 -9.99 3.33 9.83
C VAL A 153 -9.40 4.73 9.83
N HIS A 154 -10.23 5.77 9.74
CA HIS A 154 -9.78 7.15 9.90
C HIS A 154 -9.08 7.37 11.25
N LYS A 155 -9.72 6.96 12.35
CA LYS A 155 -9.17 7.09 13.70
C LYS A 155 -7.83 6.34 13.85
N ILE A 156 -7.72 5.13 13.28
CA ILE A 156 -6.49 4.33 13.33
C ILE A 156 -5.36 5.05 12.61
N ARG A 157 -5.58 5.47 11.37
CA ARG A 157 -4.51 6.04 10.54
C ARG A 157 -4.15 7.48 10.94
N SER A 158 -5.08 8.25 11.50
CA SER A 158 -4.79 9.60 12.00
C SER A 158 -3.83 9.63 13.20
N ARG A 159 -3.62 8.49 13.89
CA ARG A 159 -2.64 8.37 14.96
C ARG A 159 -1.20 8.60 14.51
N PHE A 160 -0.93 8.53 13.22
CA PHE A 160 0.40 8.73 12.62
C PHE A 160 0.58 10.15 12.04
N ASN A 161 -0.14 11.13 12.55
CA ASN A 161 -0.13 12.51 12.03
C ASN A 161 -0.57 12.61 10.54
N ALA A 162 -1.22 11.59 10.01
CA ALA A 162 -1.69 11.56 8.62
C ALA A 162 -3.15 11.98 8.53
N LYS A 163 -3.46 12.77 7.51
CA LYS A 163 -4.84 13.07 7.09
C LYS A 163 -5.25 12.05 6.02
N LEU A 164 -6.41 11.43 6.19
CA LEU A 164 -6.96 10.55 5.16
C LEU A 164 -7.86 11.34 4.21
N ILE A 165 -7.62 11.17 2.93
CA ILE A 165 -8.44 11.73 1.86
C ILE A 165 -8.93 10.63 0.92
N THR A 166 -10.19 10.71 0.51
CA THR A 166 -10.74 9.75 -0.45
C THR A 166 -10.16 10.00 -1.85
N THR A 167 -10.20 8.98 -2.71
CA THR A 167 -9.80 9.13 -4.13
C THR A 167 -10.52 10.27 -4.84
N ARG A 168 -11.74 10.63 -4.43
CA ARG A 168 -12.50 11.79 -4.98
C ARG A 168 -11.99 13.12 -4.46
N GLN A 169 -11.48 13.17 -3.23
CA GLN A 169 -10.95 14.37 -2.59
C GLN A 169 -9.49 14.66 -2.97
N THR A 170 -8.79 13.70 -3.56
CA THR A 170 -7.35 13.82 -3.85
C THR A 170 -7.03 15.06 -4.67
N VAL A 171 -7.65 15.22 -5.85
CA VAL A 171 -7.36 16.35 -6.73
C VAL A 171 -7.80 17.69 -6.10
N PRO A 172 -9.02 17.83 -5.54
CA PRO A 172 -9.41 19.05 -4.82
C PRO A 172 -8.47 19.43 -3.67
N THR A 173 -8.01 18.45 -2.88
CA THR A 173 -7.07 18.70 -1.77
C THR A 173 -5.72 19.19 -2.27
N ILE A 174 -5.16 18.56 -3.30
CA ILE A 174 -3.87 18.99 -3.90
C ILE A 174 -3.98 20.41 -4.44
N ILE A 175 -5.08 20.74 -5.15
CA ILE A 175 -5.33 22.10 -5.67
C ILE A 175 -5.38 23.12 -4.53
N ASN A 176 -6.15 22.82 -3.49
CA ASN A 176 -6.29 23.72 -2.34
C ASN A 176 -4.94 23.94 -1.63
N ASN A 177 -4.20 22.86 -1.37
CA ASN A 177 -2.89 22.96 -0.72
C ASN A 177 -1.88 23.75 -1.57
N ALA A 178 -1.84 23.51 -2.89
CA ALA A 178 -0.99 24.26 -3.80
C ALA A 178 -1.33 25.76 -3.84
N LYS A 179 -2.62 26.11 -3.87
CA LYS A 179 -3.07 27.52 -3.84
C LYS A 179 -2.69 28.23 -2.53
N ASN A 180 -2.71 27.51 -1.42
CA ASN A 180 -2.40 28.05 -0.10
C ASN A 180 -0.94 27.85 0.33
N ASN A 181 -0.05 27.42 -0.60
CA ASN A 181 1.36 27.12 -0.34
C ASN A 181 1.59 26.14 0.83
N VAL A 182 0.67 25.18 1.02
CA VAL A 182 0.79 24.13 2.04
C VAL A 182 1.65 22.99 1.49
N LEU A 183 2.90 22.92 1.92
CA LEU A 183 3.79 21.82 1.59
C LEU A 183 3.26 20.50 2.15
N SER A 184 3.20 19.48 1.31
CA SER A 184 2.45 18.27 1.60
C SER A 184 3.16 17.01 1.11
N LEU A 185 2.96 15.92 1.85
CA LEU A 185 3.35 14.56 1.51
C LEU A 185 2.11 13.76 1.10
N TYR A 186 2.06 13.26 -0.13
CA TYR A 186 0.94 12.46 -0.64
C TYR A 186 1.34 11.03 -0.91
N GLY A 187 0.67 10.05 -0.28
CA GLY A 187 0.87 8.62 -0.53
C GLY A 187 -0.09 8.06 -1.58
N PHE A 188 0.45 7.49 -2.67
CA PHE A 188 -0.28 6.88 -3.79
C PHE A 188 0.00 5.39 -3.89
N ALA A 189 -0.96 4.53 -3.53
CA ALA A 189 -0.90 3.11 -3.83
C ALA A 189 -1.41 2.87 -5.26
N SER A 190 -0.50 2.64 -6.24
CA SER A 190 -0.81 2.70 -7.67
C SER A 190 -0.77 1.35 -8.41
N ASP A 191 -0.59 0.23 -7.71
CA ASP A 191 -0.43 -1.11 -8.28
C ASP A 191 -1.74 -1.80 -8.70
N GLN A 192 -2.90 -1.27 -8.33
CA GLN A 192 -4.20 -1.83 -8.69
C GLN A 192 -4.67 -1.40 -10.10
N SER A 193 -5.73 -2.04 -10.60
CA SER A 193 -6.25 -1.75 -11.94
C SER A 193 -7.24 -0.60 -11.93
N PRO A 194 -7.03 0.46 -12.73
CA PRO A 194 -8.09 1.40 -13.07
C PRO A 194 -9.18 0.72 -13.91
N LYS A 195 -10.28 1.42 -14.18
CA LYS A 195 -11.26 0.97 -15.18
C LYS A 195 -10.63 1.05 -16.57
N ALA A 196 -10.81 -0.01 -17.40
CA ALA A 196 -10.26 -0.02 -18.75
C ALA A 196 -10.83 1.12 -19.63
N LYS A 197 -12.13 1.42 -19.48
CA LYS A 197 -12.76 2.56 -20.15
C LYS A 197 -12.23 3.86 -19.56
N GLY A 198 -11.52 4.64 -20.37
CA GLY A 198 -10.89 5.90 -19.96
C GLY A 198 -9.52 5.73 -19.29
N ALA A 199 -8.88 4.57 -19.42
CA ALA A 199 -7.49 4.42 -19.00
C ALA A 199 -6.59 5.27 -19.93
N MET A 200 -5.82 6.15 -19.33
CA MET A 200 -4.92 7.06 -20.07
C MET A 200 -3.66 6.36 -20.56
N HIS A 201 -3.24 5.28 -19.90
CA HIS A 201 -2.03 4.55 -20.24
C HIS A 201 -2.23 3.04 -20.04
N TRP A 202 -1.65 2.28 -20.97
CA TRP A 202 -1.54 0.83 -20.94
C TRP A 202 -0.06 0.46 -20.94
N ALA A 203 0.35 -0.37 -20.02
CA ALA A 203 1.74 -0.79 -19.87
C ALA A 203 1.83 -2.29 -19.65
N LYS A 204 2.97 -2.87 -20.01
CA LYS A 204 3.27 -4.26 -19.64
C LYS A 204 3.58 -4.29 -18.13
N PHE A 205 2.87 -5.16 -17.41
CA PHE A 205 3.13 -5.46 -16.01
C PHE A 205 3.19 -6.97 -15.82
N MET A 206 4.31 -7.48 -15.36
CA MET A 206 4.63 -8.91 -15.32
C MET A 206 4.46 -9.56 -16.71
N GLY A 207 4.95 -8.88 -17.76
CA GLY A 207 4.85 -9.34 -19.15
C GLY A 207 3.48 -9.17 -19.84
N ILE A 208 2.45 -8.71 -19.13
CA ILE A 208 1.07 -8.66 -19.62
C ILE A 208 0.61 -7.20 -19.74
N GLU A 209 0.04 -6.83 -20.90
CA GLU A 209 -0.47 -5.49 -21.14
C GLU A 209 -1.77 -5.23 -20.35
N VAL A 210 -1.75 -4.21 -19.50
CA VAL A 210 -2.84 -3.85 -18.59
C VAL A 210 -2.97 -2.34 -18.45
N PRO A 211 -4.17 -1.83 -18.11
CA PRO A 211 -4.34 -0.42 -17.80
C PRO A 211 -3.69 -0.13 -16.42
N VAL A 212 -3.06 1.05 -16.31
CA VAL A 212 -2.30 1.45 -15.13
C VAL A 212 -2.76 2.80 -14.60
N HIS A 213 -2.55 3.01 -13.28
CA HIS A 213 -2.83 4.29 -12.64
C HIS A 213 -1.67 5.26 -12.90
N VAL A 214 -1.96 6.38 -13.53
CA VAL A 214 -0.98 7.45 -13.83
C VAL A 214 -1.13 8.67 -12.90
N GLY A 215 -2.04 8.61 -11.94
CA GLY A 215 -2.41 9.77 -11.12
C GLY A 215 -1.24 10.36 -10.34
N ALA A 216 -0.35 9.53 -9.79
CA ALA A 216 0.82 10.01 -9.04
C ALA A 216 1.74 10.85 -9.95
N GLU A 217 2.10 10.34 -11.14
CA GLU A 217 2.94 11.04 -12.10
C GLU A 217 2.28 12.33 -12.61
N MET A 218 1.05 12.24 -13.11
CA MET A 218 0.36 13.40 -13.71
C MET A 218 0.12 14.53 -12.71
N LEU A 219 -0.18 14.21 -11.45
CA LEU A 219 -0.35 15.21 -10.40
C LEU A 219 1.01 15.78 -9.97
N SER A 220 2.07 14.97 -9.92
CA SER A 220 3.42 15.46 -9.64
C SER A 220 3.91 16.42 -10.71
N LYS A 221 3.68 16.12 -11.99
CA LYS A 221 3.98 17.04 -13.11
C LYS A 221 3.20 18.35 -12.99
N ARG A 222 1.87 18.25 -12.77
CA ARG A 222 0.99 19.42 -12.75
C ARG A 222 1.29 20.39 -11.61
N TYR A 223 1.63 19.85 -10.43
CA TYR A 223 1.84 20.64 -9.20
C TYR A 223 3.29 20.72 -8.76
N ASN A 224 4.22 20.35 -9.64
CA ASN A 224 5.66 20.44 -9.40
C ASN A 224 6.09 19.74 -8.10
N MET A 225 5.59 18.50 -7.88
CA MET A 225 5.93 17.69 -6.71
C MET A 225 7.09 16.75 -7.06
N THR A 226 8.04 16.60 -6.15
CA THR A 226 9.03 15.51 -6.25
C THR A 226 8.32 14.16 -6.19
N LEU A 227 8.69 13.21 -7.06
CA LEU A 227 8.11 11.86 -7.07
C LEU A 227 9.11 10.84 -6.54
N LEU A 228 8.73 10.14 -5.47
CA LEU A 228 9.50 9.08 -4.84
C LEU A 228 8.80 7.73 -5.01
N TYR A 229 9.57 6.67 -5.20
CA TYR A 229 9.12 5.29 -5.01
C TYR A 229 9.47 4.80 -3.60
N LEU A 230 8.53 4.16 -2.94
CA LEU A 230 8.76 3.52 -1.65
C LEU A 230 8.74 1.99 -1.82
N ASN A 231 9.91 1.39 -1.64
CA ASN A 231 10.10 -0.05 -1.66
C ASN A 231 10.07 -0.60 -0.23
N THR A 232 9.21 -1.58 0.03
CA THR A 232 9.08 -2.22 1.36
C THR A 232 9.58 -3.65 1.31
N LYS A 233 10.45 -4.05 2.22
CA LYS A 233 10.99 -5.40 2.37
C LYS A 233 10.59 -5.99 3.72
N LYS A 234 10.08 -7.23 3.74
CA LYS A 234 9.91 -7.99 4.99
C LYS A 234 11.25 -8.59 5.40
N VAL A 235 11.76 -8.21 6.57
CA VAL A 235 13.01 -8.73 7.13
C VAL A 235 12.76 -10.04 7.86
N LYS A 236 11.72 -10.04 8.69
CA LYS A 236 11.19 -11.20 9.41
C LYS A 236 9.74 -10.95 9.77
N ARG A 237 9.06 -11.93 10.33
CA ARG A 237 7.65 -11.79 10.73
C ARG A 237 7.46 -10.59 11.65
N GLY A 238 6.66 -9.60 11.22
CA GLY A 238 6.39 -8.36 11.96
C GLY A 238 7.50 -7.33 11.96
N TYR A 239 8.50 -7.47 11.09
CA TYR A 239 9.58 -6.50 10.92
C TYR A 239 9.83 -6.22 9.46
N TYR A 240 9.87 -4.94 9.12
CA TYR A 240 9.95 -4.45 7.75
C TYR A 240 10.98 -3.34 7.64
N GLU A 241 11.56 -3.23 6.47
CA GLU A 241 12.42 -2.11 6.07
C GLU A 241 11.82 -1.45 4.84
N ALA A 242 11.86 -0.13 4.80
CA ALA A 242 11.46 0.64 3.64
C ALA A 242 12.64 1.48 3.14
N THR A 243 12.80 1.55 1.83
CA THR A 243 13.77 2.41 1.15
C THR A 243 13.06 3.35 0.20
N LEU A 244 13.54 4.58 0.11
CA LEU A 244 13.05 5.60 -0.78
C LEU A 244 13.98 5.71 -1.99
N GLU A 245 13.40 5.76 -3.19
CA GLU A 245 14.11 5.97 -4.44
C GLU A 245 13.50 7.19 -5.13
N VAL A 246 14.35 8.17 -5.50
CA VAL A 246 13.90 9.36 -6.22
C VAL A 246 13.66 8.98 -7.68
N LEU A 247 12.39 9.00 -8.11
CA LEU A 247 12.05 8.81 -9.52
C LEU A 247 12.29 10.10 -10.31
N SER A 248 11.92 11.24 -9.76
CA SER A 248 12.25 12.56 -10.34
C SER A 248 12.00 13.69 -9.33
N GLU A 249 12.93 14.62 -9.26
CA GLU A 249 12.76 15.90 -8.58
C GLU A 249 12.04 16.95 -9.45
N ASN A 250 12.09 16.77 -10.79
CA ASN A 250 11.46 17.63 -11.78
C ASN A 250 10.60 16.81 -12.76
N PRO A 251 9.46 16.24 -12.32
CA PRO A 251 8.64 15.35 -13.15
C PRO A 251 8.15 15.99 -14.46
N LYS A 252 8.05 17.33 -14.53
CA LYS A 252 7.64 18.07 -15.75
C LYS A 252 8.60 17.87 -16.93
N GLU A 253 9.87 17.62 -16.65
CA GLU A 253 10.92 17.44 -17.67
C GLU A 253 10.96 16.02 -18.24
N VAL A 254 10.27 15.07 -17.57
CA VAL A 254 10.22 13.67 -17.99
C VAL A 254 9.04 13.47 -18.96
N PRO A 255 9.19 12.71 -20.06
CA PRO A 255 8.09 12.38 -20.95
C PRO A 255 6.91 11.72 -20.21
N ASP A 256 5.68 11.91 -20.72
CA ASP A 256 4.48 11.36 -20.08
C ASP A 256 4.51 9.84 -19.98
N PHE A 257 4.07 9.35 -18.82
CA PHE A 257 3.98 7.94 -18.43
C PHE A 257 5.31 7.24 -18.17
N GLN A 258 6.45 7.87 -18.44
CA GLN A 258 7.76 7.24 -18.26
C GLN A 258 8.05 6.95 -16.77
N LEU A 259 7.65 7.85 -15.86
CA LEU A 259 7.81 7.64 -14.40
C LEU A 259 6.88 6.53 -13.89
N THR A 260 5.69 6.41 -14.47
CA THR A 260 4.76 5.30 -14.20
C THR A 260 5.37 3.97 -14.65
N ASP A 261 5.95 3.92 -15.84
CA ASP A 261 6.59 2.71 -16.37
C ASP A 261 7.85 2.34 -15.57
N GLN A 262 8.63 3.33 -15.12
CA GLN A 262 9.77 3.10 -14.21
C GLN A 262 9.30 2.49 -12.87
N TYR A 263 8.25 3.06 -12.27
CA TYR A 263 7.65 2.51 -11.06
C TYR A 263 7.21 1.05 -11.24
N LEU A 264 6.56 0.73 -12.35
CA LEU A 264 6.11 -0.65 -12.62
C LEU A 264 7.28 -1.62 -12.71
N LYS A 265 8.39 -1.24 -13.37
CA LYS A 265 9.61 -2.06 -13.44
C LYS A 265 10.22 -2.31 -12.06
N LEU A 266 10.26 -1.29 -11.20
CA LEU A 266 10.76 -1.42 -9.82
C LEU A 266 9.86 -2.34 -8.99
N LEU A 267 8.54 -2.21 -9.15
CA LEU A 267 7.58 -3.09 -8.50
C LEU A 267 7.67 -4.54 -9.01
N GLU A 268 7.84 -4.76 -10.32
CA GLU A 268 8.08 -6.09 -10.88
C GLU A 268 9.31 -6.75 -10.27
N LYS A 269 10.43 -6.02 -10.20
CA LYS A 269 11.66 -6.50 -9.55
C LYS A 269 11.39 -6.93 -8.11
N GLN A 270 10.69 -6.09 -7.34
CA GLN A 270 10.32 -6.37 -5.96
C GLN A 270 9.45 -7.64 -5.85
N ILE A 271 8.48 -7.82 -6.77
CA ILE A 271 7.61 -9.01 -6.80
C ILE A 271 8.41 -10.27 -7.17
N TYR A 272 9.33 -10.20 -8.12
CA TYR A 272 10.18 -11.35 -8.48
C TYR A 272 11.11 -11.77 -7.34
N GLU A 273 11.61 -10.81 -6.54
CA GLU A 273 12.48 -11.10 -5.38
C GLU A 273 11.74 -11.86 -4.27
N ALA A 274 10.49 -11.51 -3.97
CA ALA A 274 9.70 -12.19 -2.93
C ALA A 274 8.20 -12.11 -3.25
N PRO A 275 7.71 -12.95 -4.17
CA PRO A 275 6.36 -12.88 -4.71
C PRO A 275 5.26 -13.10 -3.65
N GLU A 276 5.55 -13.80 -2.56
CA GLU A 276 4.60 -14.05 -1.48
C GLU A 276 4.11 -12.81 -0.75
N PHE A 277 4.75 -11.66 -0.95
CA PHE A 277 4.38 -10.42 -0.24
C PHE A 277 3.51 -9.47 -1.06
N TYR A 278 3.26 -9.76 -2.34
CA TYR A 278 2.35 -8.97 -3.17
C TYR A 278 0.88 -9.35 -2.95
N LEU A 279 -0.04 -8.38 -3.07
CA LEU A 279 -1.47 -8.60 -2.81
C LEU A 279 -2.19 -9.34 -3.96
N TRP A 280 -1.97 -10.64 -4.08
CA TRP A 280 -2.53 -11.49 -5.15
C TRP A 280 -4.04 -11.62 -5.16
N THR A 281 -4.75 -11.23 -4.11
CA THR A 281 -6.22 -11.28 -4.05
C THR A 281 -6.89 -10.22 -4.93
N HIS A 282 -6.20 -9.17 -5.36
CA HIS A 282 -6.72 -8.19 -6.30
C HIS A 282 -6.76 -8.77 -7.73
N LYS A 283 -7.85 -8.52 -8.49
CA LYS A 283 -7.96 -8.95 -9.90
C LYS A 283 -7.17 -8.02 -10.83
N ARG A 284 -5.82 -7.98 -10.68
CA ARG A 284 -4.93 -7.04 -11.38
C ARG A 284 -5.02 -7.16 -12.90
N TRP A 285 -5.12 -8.37 -13.42
CA TRP A 285 -5.12 -8.67 -14.87
C TRP A 285 -6.51 -8.87 -15.46
N LYS A 286 -7.58 -8.36 -14.81
CA LYS A 286 -8.96 -8.54 -15.33
C LYS A 286 -9.21 -7.80 -16.66
N TYR A 287 -8.45 -6.77 -16.95
CA TYR A 287 -8.56 -5.95 -18.17
C TYR A 287 -7.34 -6.09 -19.07
N ARG A 288 -6.64 -7.21 -19.03
CA ARG A 288 -5.49 -7.48 -19.90
C ARG A 288 -5.89 -7.54 -21.37
N ARG A 289 -4.96 -7.17 -22.24
CA ARG A 289 -4.97 -7.34 -23.70
C ARG A 289 -4.00 -8.44 -24.12
#